data_5112db042a9cd489ccaef1da8ba98adb
#
_entry.id   5112db042a9cd489ccaef1da8ba98adb
#
_cell.length_a   1.000
_cell.length_b   1.000
_cell.length_c   1.000
_cell.angle_alpha   90.00
_cell.angle_beta   90.00
_cell.angle_gamma   90.00
#
_symmetry.space_group_name_H-M   'P 1'
#
loop_
_entity.id
_entity.type
_entity.pdbx_description
1 polymer ?
#
loop_
_entity_poly.entity_id
_entity_poly.type
_entity_poly.pdbx_seq_one_letter_code
_entity_poly.pdbx_strand_id
1 'polypeptide(L)'
;MTEIAGSSDVVERGLVTYSNEAKRELLGVAAETLAAHGAVSEATAREMAAGALRASRADLAVAITGVAGPGGGSAEKPVGLVHFACAGPGDRLVAIERRYGEIGRGAVRLASVVQALEMLAAAAKA
;
A
#
# COMPACT_ATOMS: atom_id res chain seq x y z
N MET A 1 -2.05 8.27 -11.35
CA MET A 1 -2.14 7.20 -12.35
C MET A 1 -2.98 7.57 -13.56
N THR A 2 -3.92 8.47 -13.43
CA THR A 2 -4.86 8.79 -14.52
C THR A 2 -4.47 10.03 -15.33
N GLU A 3 -3.27 10.56 -15.15
CA GLU A 3 -2.79 11.77 -15.81
C GLU A 3 -2.44 11.56 -17.29
N ILE A 4 -2.15 10.32 -17.65
CA ILE A 4 -1.75 9.95 -19.01
C ILE A 4 -2.97 9.45 -19.78
N ALA A 5 -3.16 9.93 -21.00
CA ALA A 5 -4.23 9.46 -21.87
C ALA A 5 -4.10 7.95 -22.11
N GLY A 6 -5.20 7.22 -22.10
CA GLY A 6 -5.21 5.77 -22.21
C GLY A 6 -5.10 5.04 -20.88
N SER A 7 -5.01 5.78 -19.77
CA SER A 7 -4.91 5.16 -18.43
C SER A 7 -6.09 4.25 -18.10
N SER A 8 -7.25 4.45 -18.71
CA SER A 8 -8.41 3.58 -18.53
C SER A 8 -8.18 2.13 -18.95
N ASP A 9 -7.18 1.88 -19.79
CA ASP A 9 -6.82 0.53 -20.20
C ASP A 9 -5.99 -0.21 -19.14
N VAL A 10 -5.42 0.52 -18.18
CA VAL A 10 -4.53 -0.05 -17.16
C VAL A 10 -5.02 0.13 -15.74
N VAL A 11 -5.75 1.20 -15.44
CA VAL A 11 -6.26 1.45 -14.08
C VAL A 11 -7.64 0.83 -13.95
N GLU A 12 -7.76 -0.19 -13.12
CA GLU A 12 -9.04 -0.88 -12.89
C GLU A 12 -9.82 -0.21 -11.75
N ARG A 13 -9.20 -0.04 -10.58
CA ARG A 13 -9.81 0.67 -9.45
C ARG A 13 -8.80 1.10 -8.42
N GLY A 14 -9.20 2.05 -7.59
CA GLY A 14 -8.49 2.44 -6.39
C GLY A 14 -9.37 2.21 -5.17
N LEU A 15 -8.77 1.75 -4.07
CA LEU A 15 -9.46 1.49 -2.82
C LEU A 15 -8.82 2.33 -1.72
N VAL A 16 -9.57 3.26 -1.17
CA VAL A 16 -9.12 4.09 -0.07
C VAL A 16 -9.60 3.46 1.23
N THR A 17 -8.66 2.88 1.98
CA THR A 17 -8.94 2.16 3.23
C THR A 17 -8.25 2.85 4.40
N TYR A 18 -8.70 4.06 4.68
CA TYR A 18 -8.05 4.91 5.67
C TYR A 18 -8.17 4.37 7.10
N SER A 19 -9.34 3.84 7.44
CA SER A 19 -9.58 3.24 8.75
C SER A 19 -9.25 1.75 8.78
N ASN A 20 -9.09 1.20 9.99
CA ASN A 20 -8.92 -0.25 10.15
C ASN A 20 -10.18 -1.00 9.71
N GLU A 21 -11.35 -0.45 9.97
CA GLU A 21 -12.62 -1.02 9.52
C GLU A 21 -12.67 -1.12 8.00
N ALA A 22 -12.25 -0.06 7.30
CA ALA A 22 -12.20 -0.08 5.84
C ALA A 22 -11.21 -1.12 5.30
N LYS A 23 -10.06 -1.29 5.96
CA LYS A 23 -9.10 -2.34 5.58
C LYS A 23 -9.71 -3.74 5.70
N ARG A 24 -10.49 -3.95 6.73
CA ARG A 24 -11.19 -5.24 6.95
C ARG A 24 -12.32 -5.43 5.93
N GLU A 25 -13.16 -4.43 5.78
CA GLU A 25 -14.38 -4.52 4.97
C GLU A 25 -14.08 -4.58 3.47
N LEU A 26 -13.17 -3.75 2.99
CA LEU A 26 -12.88 -3.63 1.56
C LEU A 26 -11.79 -4.58 1.08
N LEU A 27 -10.81 -4.88 1.94
CA LEU A 27 -9.63 -5.65 1.55
C LEU A 27 -9.51 -6.99 2.28
N GLY A 28 -10.38 -7.26 3.24
CA GLY A 28 -10.34 -8.51 3.98
C GLY A 28 -9.14 -8.67 4.89
N VAL A 29 -8.53 -7.55 5.33
CA VAL A 29 -7.44 -7.61 6.31
C VAL A 29 -7.98 -8.21 7.61
N ALA A 30 -7.29 -9.20 8.15
CA ALA A 30 -7.73 -9.89 9.34
C ALA A 30 -7.66 -8.99 10.58
N ALA A 31 -8.67 -9.08 11.43
CA ALA A 31 -8.68 -8.33 12.70
C ALA A 31 -7.47 -8.72 13.56
N GLU A 32 -7.07 -9.97 13.55
CA GLU A 32 -5.91 -10.50 14.26
C GLU A 32 -4.60 -9.85 13.77
N THR A 33 -4.47 -9.64 12.49
CA THR A 33 -3.29 -8.98 11.90
C THR A 33 -3.19 -7.54 12.38
N LEU A 34 -4.31 -6.82 12.36
CA LEU A 34 -4.35 -5.43 12.85
C LEU A 34 -4.08 -5.36 14.35
N ALA A 35 -4.59 -6.31 15.12
CA ALA A 35 -4.34 -6.35 16.57
C ALA A 35 -2.89 -6.68 16.90
N ALA A 36 -2.27 -7.61 16.18
CA ALA A 36 -0.90 -8.06 16.44
C ALA A 36 0.16 -7.11 15.89
N HIS A 37 -0.07 -6.54 14.70
CA HIS A 37 0.96 -5.76 13.97
C HIS A 37 0.59 -4.30 13.73
N GLY A 38 -0.66 -3.93 13.89
CA GLY A 38 -1.17 -2.58 13.60
C GLY A 38 -1.35 -2.35 12.09
N ALA A 39 -1.90 -1.18 11.78
CA ALA A 39 -2.18 -0.80 10.40
C ALA A 39 -0.91 -0.58 9.58
N VAL A 40 0.13 -0.02 10.19
CA VAL A 40 1.41 0.25 9.54
C VAL A 40 2.37 -0.89 9.83
N SER A 41 2.34 -1.91 8.97
CA SER A 41 3.17 -3.09 9.12
C SER A 41 3.28 -3.83 7.78
N GLU A 42 4.31 -4.65 7.65
CA GLU A 42 4.47 -5.50 6.48
C GLU A 42 3.30 -6.47 6.36
N ALA A 43 2.89 -7.09 7.46
CA ALA A 43 1.79 -8.05 7.46
C ALA A 43 0.49 -7.41 6.94
N THR A 44 0.16 -6.21 7.41
CA THR A 44 -1.03 -5.50 6.94
C THR A 44 -0.91 -5.11 5.47
N ALA A 45 0.24 -4.60 5.03
CA ALA A 45 0.46 -4.24 3.63
C ALA A 45 0.29 -5.46 2.71
N ARG A 46 0.82 -6.62 3.08
CA ARG A 46 0.67 -7.86 2.32
C ARG A 46 -0.80 -8.26 2.18
N GLU A 47 -1.54 -8.24 3.27
CA GLU A 47 -2.97 -8.57 3.25
C GLU A 47 -3.78 -7.56 2.45
N MET A 48 -3.43 -6.28 2.53
CA MET A 48 -4.07 -5.23 1.73
C MET A 48 -3.89 -5.49 0.23
N ALA A 49 -2.68 -5.76 -0.22
CA ALA A 49 -2.40 -6.00 -1.64
C ALA A 49 -3.11 -7.26 -2.15
N ALA A 50 -3.03 -8.35 -1.40
CA ALA A 50 -3.72 -9.60 -1.75
C ALA A 50 -5.24 -9.39 -1.78
N GLY A 51 -5.78 -8.66 -0.81
CA GLY A 51 -7.19 -8.33 -0.74
C GLY A 51 -7.66 -7.46 -1.90
N ALA A 52 -6.84 -6.51 -2.33
CA ALA A 52 -7.15 -5.67 -3.49
C ALA A 52 -7.27 -6.49 -4.78
N LEU A 53 -6.42 -7.49 -4.99
CA LEU A 53 -6.58 -8.40 -6.12
C LEU A 53 -7.89 -9.18 -6.05
N ARG A 54 -8.20 -9.75 -4.88
CA ARG A 54 -9.46 -10.51 -4.71
C ARG A 54 -10.69 -9.64 -4.93
N ALA A 55 -10.63 -8.37 -4.54
CA ALA A 55 -11.75 -7.43 -4.63
C ALA A 55 -11.87 -6.76 -6.00
N SER A 56 -11.00 -7.07 -6.95
CA SER A 56 -10.94 -6.39 -8.23
C SER A 56 -10.75 -7.39 -9.38
N ARG A 57 -10.74 -6.85 -10.59
CA ARG A 57 -10.41 -7.60 -11.82
C ARG A 57 -8.98 -7.32 -12.28
N ALA A 58 -8.18 -6.67 -11.43
CA ALA A 58 -6.82 -6.30 -11.77
C ALA A 58 -5.89 -7.52 -11.76
N ASP A 59 -4.83 -7.44 -12.53
CA ASP A 59 -3.75 -8.43 -12.55
C ASP A 59 -2.66 -8.10 -11.54
N LEU A 60 -2.54 -6.83 -11.18
CA LEU A 60 -1.57 -6.32 -10.21
C LEU A 60 -2.27 -5.38 -9.23
N ALA A 61 -1.86 -5.42 -7.99
CA ALA A 61 -2.29 -4.46 -6.98
C ALA A 61 -1.13 -4.05 -6.11
N VAL A 62 -1.02 -2.75 -5.81
CA VAL A 62 -0.05 -2.23 -4.85
C VAL A 62 -0.80 -1.62 -3.68
N ALA A 63 -0.32 -1.89 -2.47
CA ALA A 63 -0.86 -1.33 -1.24
C ALA A 63 0.19 -0.49 -0.54
N ILE A 64 -0.25 0.58 0.10
CA ILE A 64 0.58 1.52 0.84
C ILE A 64 -0.06 1.74 2.21
N THR A 65 0.70 1.60 3.26
CA THR A 65 0.27 1.94 4.62
C THR A 65 1.44 2.56 5.37
N GLY A 66 1.24 3.73 5.98
CA GLY A 66 2.37 4.44 6.57
C GLY A 66 1.97 5.58 7.49
N VAL A 67 2.98 6.21 8.07
CA VAL A 67 2.87 7.37 8.94
C VAL A 67 3.43 8.59 8.21
N ALA A 68 2.53 9.39 7.64
CA ALA A 68 2.95 10.56 6.84
C ALA A 68 3.45 11.74 7.70
N GLY A 69 2.94 11.87 8.91
CA GLY A 69 3.27 12.99 9.79
C GLY A 69 2.50 14.26 9.47
N PRO A 70 2.84 15.40 10.10
CA PRO A 70 3.90 15.55 11.11
C PRO A 70 3.55 14.91 12.45
N GLY A 71 2.27 14.69 12.73
CA GLY A 71 1.82 14.04 13.96
C GLY A 71 1.81 12.53 13.86
N GLY A 72 1.60 11.90 15.00
CA GLY A 72 1.57 10.45 15.10
C GLY A 72 2.96 9.85 15.15
N GLY A 73 3.00 8.55 14.94
CA GLY A 73 4.25 7.80 15.02
C GLY A 73 4.65 7.44 16.45
N SER A 74 5.59 6.54 16.55
CA SER A 74 6.17 6.08 17.80
C SER A 74 7.64 5.75 17.56
N ALA A 75 8.37 5.31 18.59
CA ALA A 75 9.75 4.88 18.44
C ALA A 75 9.88 3.69 17.48
N GLU A 76 8.92 2.78 17.51
CA GLU A 76 8.90 1.59 16.64
C GLU A 76 8.35 1.89 15.24
N LYS A 77 7.40 2.82 15.15
CA LYS A 77 6.76 3.22 13.89
C LYS A 77 6.86 4.73 13.74
N PRO A 78 8.06 5.24 13.41
CA PRO A 78 8.29 6.69 13.36
C PRO A 78 7.61 7.34 12.16
N VAL A 79 7.46 8.65 12.22
CA VAL A 79 7.02 9.44 11.08
C VAL A 79 7.92 9.15 9.87
N GLY A 80 7.33 8.93 8.72
CA GLY A 80 8.04 8.59 7.50
C GLY A 80 8.18 7.08 7.25
N LEU A 81 7.78 6.24 8.22
CA LEU A 81 7.75 4.79 8.01
C LEU A 81 6.57 4.45 7.09
N VAL A 82 6.87 3.77 5.99
CA VAL A 82 5.86 3.33 5.03
C VAL A 82 6.14 1.89 4.61
N HIS A 83 5.11 1.07 4.63
CA HIS A 83 5.14 -0.29 4.13
C HIS A 83 4.38 -0.36 2.80
N PHE A 84 4.96 -1.09 1.87
CA PHE A 84 4.42 -1.31 0.53
C PHE A 84 4.31 -2.81 0.29
N ALA A 85 3.28 -3.23 -0.43
CA ALA A 85 3.22 -4.58 -0.96
C ALA A 85 2.62 -4.54 -2.36
N CYS A 86 3.15 -5.34 -3.26
CA CYS A 86 2.63 -5.49 -4.60
C CYS A 86 2.33 -6.96 -4.84
N ALA A 87 1.07 -7.25 -5.15
CA ALA A 87 0.58 -8.60 -5.42
C ALA A 87 0.31 -8.78 -6.92
N GLY A 88 0.55 -9.98 -7.41
CA GLY A 88 0.37 -10.32 -8.82
C GLY A 88 -0.06 -11.76 -9.01
N PRO A 89 -0.08 -12.24 -10.28
CA PRO A 89 -0.52 -13.59 -10.59
C PRO A 89 0.37 -14.66 -9.95
N GLY A 90 -0.20 -15.82 -9.66
CA GLY A 90 0.54 -16.96 -9.13
C GLY A 90 1.06 -16.74 -7.71
N ASP A 91 0.27 -16.07 -6.88
CA ASP A 91 0.61 -15.77 -5.48
C ASP A 91 1.89 -14.96 -5.30
N ARG A 92 2.36 -14.27 -6.35
CA ARG A 92 3.49 -13.36 -6.24
C ARG A 92 3.12 -12.20 -5.34
N LEU A 93 4.00 -11.92 -4.38
CA LEU A 93 3.83 -10.81 -3.48
C LEU A 93 5.19 -10.31 -3.02
N VAL A 94 5.48 -9.05 -3.33
CA VAL A 94 6.72 -8.38 -2.93
C VAL A 94 6.36 -7.30 -1.91
N ALA A 95 7.07 -7.26 -0.79
CA ALA A 95 6.88 -6.23 0.22
C ALA A 95 8.18 -5.44 0.41
N ILE A 96 8.04 -4.14 0.62
CA ILE A 96 9.16 -3.21 0.82
C ILE A 96 8.82 -2.28 1.98
N GLU A 97 9.79 -2.00 2.81
CA GLU A 97 9.70 -0.98 3.86
C GLU A 97 10.57 0.21 3.46
N ARG A 98 10.08 1.42 3.68
CA ARG A 98 10.86 2.65 3.55
C ARG A 98 10.75 3.49 4.81
N ARG A 99 11.83 4.14 5.15
CA ARG A 99 11.90 5.07 6.29
C ARG A 99 12.35 6.42 5.76
N TYR A 100 11.38 7.23 5.39
CA TYR A 100 11.66 8.54 4.78
C TYR A 100 12.05 9.60 5.81
N GLY A 101 11.69 9.39 7.07
CA GLY A 101 11.94 10.37 8.12
C GLY A 101 10.94 11.52 8.12
N GLU A 102 11.25 12.56 8.88
CA GLU A 102 10.38 13.73 9.04
C GLU A 102 10.62 14.75 7.93
N ILE A 103 10.35 14.37 6.70
CA ILE A 103 10.53 15.22 5.52
C ILE A 103 9.28 16.03 5.14
N GLY A 104 8.21 15.89 5.93
CA GLY A 104 6.92 16.55 5.70
C GLY A 104 5.91 15.61 5.03
N ARG A 105 4.65 15.83 5.36
CA ARG A 105 3.54 14.98 4.90
C ARG A 105 3.45 14.88 3.37
N GLY A 106 3.57 16.01 2.69
CA GLY A 106 3.51 16.03 1.22
C GLY A 106 4.65 15.24 0.59
N ALA A 107 5.87 15.38 1.12
CA ALA A 107 7.03 14.68 0.60
C ALA A 107 6.94 13.17 0.84
N VAL A 108 6.47 12.73 2.00
CA VAL A 108 6.25 11.31 2.30
C VAL A 108 5.22 10.72 1.34
N ARG A 109 4.11 11.44 1.12
CA ARG A 109 3.05 10.99 0.20
C ARG A 109 3.55 10.88 -1.23
N LEU A 110 4.31 11.87 -1.72
CA LEU A 110 4.88 11.84 -3.06
C LEU A 110 5.90 10.71 -3.22
N ALA A 111 6.81 10.55 -2.28
CA ALA A 111 7.78 9.45 -2.29
C ALA A 111 7.09 8.09 -2.31
N SER A 112 5.98 7.97 -1.60
CA SER A 112 5.17 6.75 -1.56
C SER A 112 4.53 6.45 -2.91
N VAL A 113 4.04 7.46 -3.61
CA VAL A 113 3.50 7.30 -4.97
C VAL A 113 4.59 6.80 -5.92
N VAL A 114 5.76 7.41 -5.89
CA VAL A 114 6.89 7.00 -6.74
C VAL A 114 7.28 5.54 -6.48
N GLN A 115 7.44 5.17 -5.22
CA GLN A 115 7.79 3.80 -4.85
C GLN A 115 6.74 2.80 -5.32
N ALA A 116 5.47 3.11 -5.14
CA ALA A 116 4.38 2.23 -5.55
C ALA A 116 4.36 2.05 -7.08
N LEU A 117 4.56 3.12 -7.84
CA LEU A 117 4.62 3.04 -9.30
C LEU A 117 5.82 2.23 -9.78
N GLU A 118 6.97 2.36 -9.12
CA GLU A 118 8.15 1.54 -9.42
C GLU A 118 7.87 0.05 -9.19
N MET A 119 7.18 -0.30 -8.11
CA MET A 119 6.82 -1.69 -7.81
C MET A 119 5.85 -2.25 -8.87
N LEU A 120 4.85 -1.47 -9.28
CA LEU A 120 3.93 -1.88 -10.33
C LEU A 120 4.66 -2.08 -11.66
N ALA A 121 5.56 -1.16 -12.02
CA ALA A 121 6.34 -1.27 -13.25
C ALA A 121 7.23 -2.50 -13.25
N ALA A 122 7.88 -2.79 -12.13
CA ALA A 122 8.72 -3.99 -11.98
C ALA A 122 7.88 -5.27 -12.09
N ALA A 123 6.72 -5.30 -11.43
CA ALA A 123 5.81 -6.45 -11.47
C ALA A 123 5.24 -6.69 -12.86
N ALA A 124 4.97 -5.64 -13.62
CA ALA A 124 4.45 -5.73 -14.98
C ALA A 124 5.44 -6.33 -15.98
N LYS A 125 6.74 -6.24 -15.69
CA LYS A 125 7.80 -6.80 -16.53
C LYS A 125 8.14 -8.25 -16.19
N ALA A 126 7.67 -8.73 -15.09
CA ALA A 126 8.01 -10.08 -14.60
C ALA A 126 7.25 -11.20 -15.33
#